data_16ca3d7bb2082ebb0cc0454b2b198734
#
_entry.id   16ca3d7bb2082ebb0cc0454b2b198734
#
_cell.length_a   1.000
_cell.length_b   1.000
_cell.length_c   1.000
_cell.angle_alpha   90.00
_cell.angle_beta   90.00
_cell.angle_gamma   90.00
#
_symmetry.space_group_name_H-M   'P 1'
#
loop_
_entity.id
_entity.type
_entity.pdbx_description
1 polymer ?
#
loop_
_entity_poly.entity_id
_entity_poly.type
_entity_poly.pdbx_seq_one_letter_code
_entity_poly.pdbx_strand_id
1 'polypeptide(L)'
;MPHIDSMMTPFPHSIEASVTIHDAQAIMASEGIRHLPVTSEGRLVGMISDRDLKLAYALAGSSQSEETLHVGDVCNLEAYITEYNTPVDDVVMHMAEIRVGTAMITRNGKLVGIFTTTDVCRNYAELLKIAYPDA
;
A
#
# COMPACT_ATOMS: atom_id res chain seq x y z
N MET A 1 3.63 -8.29 22.83
CA MET A 1 3.15 -8.15 21.45
C MET A 1 4.11 -7.23 20.70
N PRO A 2 4.72 -7.68 19.61
CA PRO A 2 5.60 -6.82 18.84
C PRO A 2 4.83 -5.67 18.17
N HIS A 3 5.54 -4.60 17.86
CA HIS A 3 5.00 -3.49 17.09
C HIS A 3 5.15 -3.76 15.59
N ILE A 4 4.32 -3.11 14.78
CA ILE A 4 4.27 -3.39 13.35
C ILE A 4 5.59 -3.10 12.62
N ASP A 5 6.39 -2.17 13.11
CA ASP A 5 7.69 -1.84 12.51
C ASP A 5 8.67 -3.01 12.50
N SER A 6 8.49 -3.98 13.42
CA SER A 6 9.34 -5.18 13.45
C SER A 6 8.94 -6.23 12.41
N MET A 7 7.76 -6.12 11.81
CA MET A 7 7.24 -7.10 10.85
C MET A 7 6.94 -6.53 9.46
N MET A 8 6.93 -5.22 9.32
CA MET A 8 6.67 -4.57 8.03
C MET A 8 7.83 -4.75 7.06
N THR A 9 7.57 -4.55 5.76
CA THR A 9 8.61 -4.34 4.78
C THR A 9 9.03 -2.87 4.86
N PRO A 10 10.28 -2.56 5.22
CA PRO A 10 10.72 -1.18 5.38
C PRO A 10 11.03 -0.53 4.02
N PHE A 11 10.99 0.80 3.99
CA PHE A 11 11.35 1.63 2.84
C PHE A 11 10.68 1.16 1.54
N PRO A 12 9.35 1.08 1.49
CA PRO A 12 8.65 0.61 0.32
C PRO A 12 8.79 1.61 -0.84
N HIS A 13 8.63 1.11 -2.06
CA HIS A 13 8.50 2.00 -3.21
C HIS A 13 7.27 2.89 -3.02
N SER A 14 7.40 4.14 -3.45
CA SER A 14 6.29 5.09 -3.43
C SER A 14 6.31 5.92 -4.70
N ILE A 15 5.24 6.66 -4.94
CA ILE A 15 5.11 7.51 -6.11
C ILE A 15 4.61 8.89 -5.66
N GLU A 16 5.14 9.95 -6.26
CA GLU A 16 4.69 11.30 -5.97
C GLU A 16 3.32 11.58 -6.58
N ALA A 17 2.50 12.32 -5.84
CA ALA A 17 1.15 12.68 -6.26
C ALA A 17 1.13 13.47 -7.59
N SER A 18 2.22 14.15 -7.92
CA SER A 18 2.35 14.95 -9.14
C SER A 18 2.68 14.13 -10.38
N VAL A 19 2.98 12.85 -10.25
CA VAL A 19 3.25 11.96 -11.39
C VAL A 19 1.96 11.73 -12.17
N THR A 20 2.03 11.73 -13.51
CA THR A 20 0.85 11.47 -14.34
C THR A 20 0.42 10.00 -14.22
N ILE A 21 -0.86 9.74 -14.48
CA ILE A 21 -1.35 8.35 -14.48
C ILE A 21 -0.69 7.52 -15.56
N HIS A 22 -0.32 8.14 -16.68
CA HIS A 22 0.42 7.48 -17.76
C HIS A 22 1.79 6.96 -17.26
N ASP A 23 2.57 7.83 -16.60
CA ASP A 23 3.88 7.45 -16.08
C ASP A 23 3.76 6.44 -14.94
N ALA A 24 2.74 6.57 -14.09
CA ALA A 24 2.48 5.62 -13.01
C ALA A 24 2.22 4.22 -13.56
N GLN A 25 1.45 4.12 -14.63
CA GLN A 25 1.15 2.83 -15.26
C GLN A 25 2.43 2.18 -15.82
N ALA A 26 3.29 2.97 -16.44
CA ALA A 26 4.57 2.48 -16.93
C ALA A 26 5.46 1.97 -15.79
N ILE A 27 5.51 2.67 -14.66
CA ILE A 27 6.27 2.26 -13.48
C ILE A 27 5.74 0.93 -12.93
N MET A 28 4.43 0.81 -12.76
CA MET A 28 3.82 -0.43 -12.26
C MET A 28 4.10 -1.61 -13.18
N ALA A 29 4.00 -1.40 -14.49
CA ALA A 29 4.26 -2.44 -15.47
C ALA A 29 5.72 -2.89 -15.47
N SER A 30 6.67 -1.93 -15.41
CA SER A 30 8.10 -2.25 -15.47
C SER A 30 8.60 -2.95 -14.20
N GLU A 31 8.02 -2.62 -13.04
CA GLU A 31 8.44 -3.20 -11.76
C GLU A 31 7.58 -4.37 -11.30
N GLY A 32 6.51 -4.69 -12.03
CA GLY A 32 5.60 -5.78 -11.67
C GLY A 32 4.84 -5.51 -10.38
N ILE A 33 4.55 -4.25 -10.08
CA ILE A 33 3.88 -3.81 -8.86
C ILE A 33 2.45 -3.40 -9.19
N ARG A 34 1.50 -3.75 -8.33
CA ARG A 34 0.08 -3.42 -8.52
C ARG A 34 -0.46 -2.37 -7.57
N HIS A 35 0.32 -2.00 -6.56
CA HIS A 35 -0.06 -1.02 -5.54
C HIS A 35 1.16 -0.19 -5.20
N LEU A 36 0.96 1.11 -5.05
CA LEU A 36 2.02 2.03 -4.63
C LEU A 36 1.47 3.02 -3.61
N PRO A 37 2.17 3.21 -2.49
CA PRO A 37 1.90 4.37 -1.64
C PRO A 37 2.13 5.66 -2.42
N VAL A 38 1.27 6.64 -2.19
CA VAL A 38 1.34 7.95 -2.82
C VAL A 38 1.79 8.97 -1.79
N THR A 39 2.83 9.72 -2.12
CA THR A 39 3.37 10.76 -1.24
C THR A 39 3.28 12.12 -1.90
N SER A 40 3.26 13.17 -1.07
CA SER A 40 3.35 14.55 -1.50
C SER A 40 4.28 15.27 -0.55
N GLU A 41 5.38 15.79 -1.07
CA GLU A 41 6.41 16.46 -0.28
C GLU A 41 6.90 15.59 0.90
N GLY A 42 7.10 14.31 0.65
CA GLY A 42 7.59 13.35 1.64
C GLY A 42 6.53 12.81 2.60
N ARG A 43 5.31 13.31 2.54
CA ARG A 43 4.22 12.86 3.42
C ARG A 43 3.30 11.89 2.68
N LEU A 44 2.87 10.86 3.39
CA LEU A 44 1.94 9.88 2.84
C LEU A 44 0.55 10.51 2.68
N VAL A 45 -0.05 10.40 1.50
CA VAL A 45 -1.39 10.93 1.22
C VAL A 45 -2.40 9.84 0.86
N GLY A 46 -1.97 8.69 0.38
CA GLY A 46 -2.89 7.62 0.03
C GLY A 46 -2.20 6.46 -0.66
N MET A 47 -2.96 5.69 -1.41
CA MET A 47 -2.46 4.54 -2.17
C MET A 47 -3.10 4.52 -3.55
N ILE A 48 -2.35 4.14 -4.57
CA ILE A 48 -2.84 3.94 -5.93
C ILE A 48 -2.65 2.49 -6.34
N SER A 49 -3.66 1.91 -6.98
CA SER A 49 -3.57 0.55 -7.50
C SER A 49 -3.63 0.54 -9.02
N ASP A 50 -3.17 -0.56 -9.63
CA ASP A 50 -3.33 -0.80 -11.06
C ASP A 50 -4.82 -0.69 -11.46
N ARG A 51 -5.71 -1.18 -10.61
CA ARG A 51 -7.16 -1.09 -10.82
C ARG A 51 -7.64 0.36 -10.83
N ASP A 52 -7.14 1.20 -9.91
CA ASP A 52 -7.49 2.63 -9.87
C ASP A 52 -7.08 3.33 -11.16
N LEU A 53 -5.89 3.00 -11.69
CA LEU A 53 -5.41 3.56 -12.94
C LEU A 53 -6.29 3.15 -14.13
N LYS A 54 -6.63 1.86 -14.22
CA LYS A 54 -7.52 1.35 -15.28
C LYS A 54 -8.88 1.99 -15.23
N LEU A 55 -9.44 2.17 -14.04
CA LEU A 55 -10.73 2.82 -13.85
C LEU A 55 -10.66 4.29 -14.27
N ALA A 56 -9.58 4.99 -13.93
CA ALA A 56 -9.39 6.39 -14.32
C ALA A 56 -9.36 6.53 -15.85
N TYR A 57 -8.66 5.64 -16.54
CA TYR A 57 -8.65 5.61 -18.00
C TYR A 57 -10.04 5.40 -18.57
N ALA A 58 -10.78 4.43 -18.05
CA ALA A 58 -12.11 4.09 -18.53
C ALA A 58 -13.10 5.24 -18.34
N LEU A 59 -13.05 5.91 -17.20
CA LEU A 59 -13.98 7.01 -16.89
C LEU A 59 -13.62 8.30 -17.64
N ALA A 60 -12.34 8.53 -17.87
CA ALA A 60 -11.90 9.72 -18.55
C ALA A 60 -12.16 9.70 -20.06
N GLY A 61 -12.20 8.51 -20.67
CA GLY A 61 -12.66 8.30 -22.04
C GLY A 61 -11.86 8.96 -23.15
N SER A 62 -10.70 9.53 -22.87
CA SER A 62 -9.88 10.16 -23.90
C SER A 62 -8.41 10.12 -23.56
N SER A 63 -7.57 10.16 -24.58
CA SER A 63 -6.11 10.20 -24.44
C SER A 63 -5.59 11.46 -23.74
N GLN A 64 -6.36 12.53 -23.72
CA GLN A 64 -5.98 13.76 -23.03
C GLN A 64 -5.89 13.58 -21.52
N SER A 65 -6.71 12.69 -20.97
CA SER A 65 -6.75 12.42 -19.53
C SER A 65 -5.49 11.77 -19.02
N GLU A 66 -4.82 10.96 -19.83
CA GLU A 66 -3.59 10.29 -19.49
C GLU A 66 -2.46 11.25 -19.13
N GLU A 67 -2.44 12.41 -19.80
CA GLU A 67 -1.41 13.43 -19.61
C GLU A 67 -1.82 14.50 -18.61
N THR A 68 -3.12 14.68 -18.37
CA THR A 68 -3.64 15.74 -17.52
C THR A 68 -4.00 15.28 -16.12
N LEU A 69 -4.30 13.99 -15.92
CA LEU A 69 -4.58 13.45 -14.60
C LEU A 69 -3.29 12.98 -13.92
N HIS A 70 -3.19 13.30 -12.66
CA HIS A 70 -2.06 12.92 -11.82
C HIS A 70 -2.50 11.87 -10.81
N VAL A 71 -1.54 11.13 -10.28
CA VAL A 71 -1.77 10.08 -9.28
C VAL A 71 -2.55 10.61 -8.08
N GLY A 72 -2.23 11.82 -7.63
CA GLY A 72 -2.94 12.45 -6.51
C GLY A 72 -4.42 12.70 -6.75
N ASP A 73 -4.82 12.83 -8.03
CA ASP A 73 -6.24 13.06 -8.39
C ASP A 73 -7.09 11.80 -8.28
N VAL A 74 -6.48 10.63 -8.39
CA VAL A 74 -7.20 9.35 -8.50
C VAL A 74 -6.85 8.33 -7.42
N CYS A 75 -5.89 8.63 -6.54
CA CYS A 75 -5.49 7.70 -5.49
C CYS A 75 -6.55 7.57 -4.40
N ASN A 76 -6.51 6.47 -3.68
CA ASN A 76 -7.40 6.22 -2.55
C ASN A 76 -6.88 6.92 -1.30
N LEU A 77 -7.57 7.97 -0.87
CA LEU A 77 -7.22 8.76 0.32
C LEU A 77 -7.70 8.07 1.62
N GLU A 78 -8.56 7.06 1.52
CA GLU A 78 -9.09 6.32 2.67
C GLU A 78 -8.32 5.02 2.92
N ALA A 79 -7.13 4.88 2.34
CA ALA A 79 -6.28 3.74 2.57
C ALA A 79 -5.91 3.60 4.06
N TYR A 80 -5.71 2.34 4.51
CA TYR A 80 -5.35 2.10 5.89
C TYR A 80 -3.92 2.55 6.17
N ILE A 81 -3.80 3.51 7.05
CA ILE A 81 -2.52 4.08 7.48
C ILE A 81 -2.46 3.97 9.00
N THR A 82 -1.36 3.46 9.53
CA THR A 82 -1.17 3.35 10.97
C THR A 82 0.26 3.65 11.36
N GLU A 83 0.47 4.01 12.63
CA GLU A 83 1.78 4.39 13.14
C GLU A 83 2.69 3.16 13.36
N TYR A 84 3.99 3.38 13.26
CA TYR A 84 5.03 2.35 13.35
C TYR A 84 5.01 1.54 14.65
N ASN A 85 4.52 2.11 15.73
CA ASN A 85 4.47 1.49 17.05
C ASN A 85 3.13 0.84 17.38
N THR A 86 2.27 0.67 16.40
CA THR A 86 1.00 -0.03 16.58
C THR A 86 1.27 -1.52 16.79
N PRO A 87 0.66 -2.16 17.80
CA PRO A 87 0.80 -3.60 17.99
C PRO A 87 0.33 -4.38 16.77
N VAL A 88 1.06 -5.45 16.43
CA VAL A 88 0.79 -6.24 15.23
C VAL A 88 -0.62 -6.82 15.22
N ASP A 89 -1.10 -7.31 16.36
CA ASP A 89 -2.45 -7.89 16.44
C ASP A 89 -3.54 -6.85 16.14
N ASP A 90 -3.35 -5.61 16.57
CA ASP A 90 -4.29 -4.53 16.27
C ASP A 90 -4.31 -4.22 14.77
N VAL A 91 -3.15 -4.22 14.12
CA VAL A 91 -3.05 -3.98 12.68
C VAL A 91 -3.76 -5.08 11.90
N VAL A 92 -3.46 -6.33 12.22
CA VAL A 92 -4.03 -7.50 11.54
C VAL A 92 -5.54 -7.56 11.72
N MET A 93 -6.02 -7.34 12.94
CA MET A 93 -7.45 -7.35 13.22
C MET A 93 -8.18 -6.23 12.47
N HIS A 94 -7.60 -5.04 12.46
CA HIS A 94 -8.20 -3.91 11.74
C HIS A 94 -8.27 -4.17 10.23
N MET A 95 -7.20 -4.74 9.65
CA MET A 95 -7.20 -5.14 8.24
C MET A 95 -8.35 -6.10 7.93
N ALA A 96 -8.60 -7.06 8.81
CA ALA A 96 -9.68 -8.02 8.66
C ALA A 96 -11.05 -7.34 8.77
N GLU A 97 -11.22 -6.45 9.73
CA GLU A 97 -12.48 -5.75 9.99
C GLU A 97 -12.89 -4.85 8.82
N ILE A 98 -11.95 -4.09 8.26
CA ILE A 98 -12.22 -3.18 7.15
C ILE A 98 -11.97 -3.83 5.79
N ARG A 99 -11.52 -5.08 5.77
CA ARG A 99 -11.31 -5.88 4.54
C ARG A 99 -10.34 -5.24 3.56
N VAL A 100 -9.20 -4.79 4.06
CA VAL A 100 -8.11 -4.27 3.24
C VAL A 100 -6.92 -5.22 3.26
N GLY A 101 -6.22 -5.29 2.14
CA GLY A 101 -5.05 -6.17 1.98
C GLY A 101 -3.72 -5.50 2.27
N THR A 102 -3.73 -4.21 2.60
CA THR A 102 -2.49 -3.44 2.77
C THR A 102 -2.65 -2.42 3.90
N ALA A 103 -1.65 -2.36 4.77
CA ALA A 103 -1.49 -1.30 5.75
C ALA A 103 -0.22 -0.53 5.41
N MET A 104 -0.32 0.78 5.34
CA MET A 104 0.83 1.66 5.16
C MET A 104 1.26 2.19 6.51
N ILE A 105 2.54 2.11 6.80
CA ILE A 105 3.09 2.40 8.12
C ILE A 105 3.83 3.73 8.08
N THR A 106 3.48 4.61 9.00
CA THR A 106 4.07 5.94 9.05
C THR A 106 4.79 6.19 10.37
N ARG A 107 5.71 7.13 10.33
CA ARG A 107 6.34 7.74 11.49
C ARG A 107 6.39 9.23 11.25
N ASN A 108 5.71 10.00 12.10
CA ASN A 108 5.59 11.45 11.94
C ASN A 108 5.05 11.87 10.56
N GLY A 109 4.07 11.12 10.05
CA GLY A 109 3.44 11.38 8.76
C GLY A 109 4.24 10.92 7.54
N LYS A 110 5.43 10.40 7.74
CA LYS A 110 6.29 9.90 6.65
C LYS A 110 6.15 8.40 6.52
N LEU A 111 6.09 7.92 5.28
CA LEU A 111 6.03 6.49 4.99
C LEU A 111 7.33 5.81 5.39
N VAL A 112 7.23 4.80 6.27
CA VAL A 112 8.40 4.02 6.71
C VAL A 112 8.29 2.54 6.37
N GLY A 113 7.10 2.03 6.07
CA GLY A 113 6.93 0.62 5.76
C GLY A 113 5.57 0.30 5.17
N ILE A 114 5.45 -0.94 4.73
CA ILE A 114 4.21 -1.50 4.21
C ILE A 114 4.03 -2.92 4.79
N PHE A 115 2.79 -3.28 5.07
CA PHE A 115 2.45 -4.59 5.59
C PHE A 115 1.22 -5.11 4.87
N THR A 116 1.32 -6.28 4.26
CA THR A 116 0.29 -6.80 3.36
C THR A 116 -0.29 -8.11 3.86
N THR A 117 -1.42 -8.53 3.26
CA THR A 117 -2.03 -9.83 3.52
C THR A 117 -1.04 -10.98 3.25
N THR A 118 -0.16 -10.83 2.26
CA THR A 118 0.89 -11.83 2.01
C THR A 118 1.82 -11.97 3.22
N ASP A 119 2.18 -10.85 3.86
CA ASP A 119 2.99 -10.86 5.08
C ASP A 119 2.25 -11.55 6.23
N VAL A 120 0.96 -11.27 6.38
CA VAL A 120 0.11 -11.93 7.39
C VAL A 120 0.12 -13.44 7.20
N CYS A 121 -0.10 -13.90 5.96
CA CYS A 121 -0.13 -15.34 5.64
C CYS A 121 1.21 -15.99 5.93
N ARG A 122 2.31 -15.36 5.55
CA ARG A 122 3.65 -15.89 5.79
C ARG A 122 3.93 -16.02 7.30
N ASN A 123 3.63 -14.99 8.06
CA ASN A 123 3.84 -14.99 9.50
C ASN A 123 2.94 -16.02 10.20
N TYR A 124 1.71 -16.17 9.74
CA TYR A 124 0.80 -17.18 10.29
C TYR A 124 1.29 -18.59 9.99
N ALA A 125 1.78 -18.85 8.79
CA ALA A 125 2.37 -20.13 8.43
C ALA A 125 3.56 -20.49 9.34
N GLU A 126 4.40 -19.52 9.64
CA GLU A 126 5.53 -19.71 10.54
C GLU A 126 5.09 -20.04 11.96
N LEU A 127 4.06 -19.34 12.47
CA LEU A 127 3.48 -19.63 13.79
C LEU A 127 2.91 -21.04 13.84
N LEU A 128 2.22 -21.48 12.79
CA LEU A 128 1.67 -22.84 12.71
C LEU A 128 2.77 -23.90 12.76
N LYS A 129 3.89 -23.66 12.08
CA LYS A 129 5.03 -24.57 12.10
C LYS A 129 5.64 -24.70 13.50
N ILE A 130 5.67 -23.62 14.27
CA ILE A 130 6.15 -23.62 15.62
C ILE A 130 5.17 -24.38 16.54
N ALA A 131 3.87 -24.13 16.37
CA ALA A 131 2.82 -24.77 17.18
C ALA A 131 2.65 -26.26 16.86
N TYR A 132 2.84 -26.65 15.60
CA TYR A 132 2.62 -28.01 15.11
C TYR A 132 3.82 -28.48 14.28
N PRO A 133 5.00 -28.70 14.90
CA PRO A 133 6.23 -28.93 14.15
C PRO A 133 6.28 -30.24 13.35
N ASP A 134 5.50 -31.24 13.75
CA ASP A 134 5.53 -32.58 13.14
C ASP A 134 4.17 -32.99 12.60
N ALA A 135 3.43 -32.06 12.12
CA ALA A 135 2.10 -32.33 11.58
C ALA A 135 2.14 -33.19 10.30
#